data_384d195bc56aef227bebdffdc0c81334
#
_entry.id   384d195bc56aef227bebdffdc0c81334
#
_cell.length_a   1.000
_cell.length_b   1.000
_cell.length_c   1.000
_cell.angle_alpha   90.00
_cell.angle_beta   90.00
_cell.angle_gamma   90.00
#
_symmetry.space_group_name_H-M   'P 1'
#
loop_
_entity.id
_entity.type
_entity.pdbx_description
1 polymer ?
#
loop_
_entity_poly.entity_id
_entity_poly.type
_entity_poly.pdbx_seq_one_letter_code
_entity_poly.pdbx_strand_id
1 'polypeptide(L)'
;NKPMPDILATLSQYPVETRLSLTGPLIVARDIAHAKLLEKLESEGSLPDYFKNHPVYYAGPAKTPDGMASGSFGPTTAGRMDSYVSTFQAAGGSMVMLAKGNRSRQVRESCKAHGGFYLGSIGGVAAKLALESIKKIEVLEYPELGMEAVWKIEVENFPAFIITDDKGNDFFDICLLYTSDAADELSS
;
A
#
# COMPACT_ATOMS: atom_id res chain seq x y z
N ASN A 1 15.07 -3.00 10.54
CA ASN A 1 13.62 -2.74 10.54
C ASN A 1 13.33 -1.56 11.45
N LYS A 2 12.74 -0.49 10.91
CA LYS A 2 12.27 0.64 11.72
C LYS A 2 10.86 0.34 12.25
N PRO A 3 10.52 0.72 13.50
CA PRO A 3 9.15 0.67 13.99
C PRO A 3 8.21 1.54 13.14
N MET A 4 6.91 1.21 13.11
CA MET A 4 5.93 1.97 12.32
C MET A 4 5.92 3.48 12.66
N PRO A 5 5.97 3.92 13.91
CA PRO A 5 6.05 5.36 14.24
C PRO A 5 7.23 6.07 13.58
N ASP A 6 8.40 5.43 13.51
CA ASP A 6 9.59 6.01 12.88
C ASP A 6 9.45 6.09 11.34
N ILE A 7 8.76 5.10 10.75
CA ILE A 7 8.44 5.11 9.32
C ILE A 7 7.51 6.28 9.01
N LEU A 8 6.44 6.46 9.77
CA LEU A 8 5.47 7.54 9.60
C LEU A 8 6.15 8.92 9.79
N ALA A 9 6.95 9.09 10.83
CA ALA A 9 7.70 10.32 11.08
C ALA A 9 8.68 10.64 9.94
N THR A 10 9.30 9.62 9.35
CA THR A 10 10.17 9.79 8.18
C THR A 10 9.36 10.22 6.95
N LEU A 11 8.26 9.54 6.63
CA LEU A 11 7.42 9.84 5.48
C LEU A 11 6.80 11.24 5.56
N SER A 12 6.42 11.68 6.78
CA SER A 12 5.82 13.00 7.01
C SER A 12 6.73 14.19 6.65
N GLN A 13 8.02 13.94 6.48
CA GLN A 13 9.00 14.96 6.06
C GLN A 13 9.03 15.20 4.54
N TYR A 14 8.40 14.31 3.76
CA TYR A 14 8.44 14.34 2.31
C TYR A 14 7.06 14.65 1.71
N PRO A 15 7.00 15.49 0.66
CA PRO A 15 5.76 15.79 -0.03
C PRO A 15 5.29 14.60 -0.89
N VAL A 16 4.04 14.69 -1.37
CA VAL A 16 3.55 13.83 -2.46
C VAL A 16 4.50 13.92 -3.67
N GLU A 17 4.48 12.92 -4.55
CA GLU A 17 5.41 12.70 -5.67
C GLU A 17 6.81 12.22 -5.27
N THR A 18 7.19 12.32 -4.00
CA THR A 18 8.52 11.83 -3.57
C THR A 18 8.69 10.35 -3.92
N ARG A 19 9.74 10.06 -4.67
CA ARG A 19 10.14 8.69 -5.00
C ARG A 19 10.83 8.04 -3.81
N LEU A 20 10.46 6.81 -3.53
CA LEU A 20 10.94 6.03 -2.40
C LEU A 20 11.60 4.74 -2.89
N SER A 21 12.57 4.28 -2.13
CA SER A 21 13.17 2.95 -2.24
C SER A 21 12.90 2.21 -0.93
N LEU A 22 12.01 1.23 -0.96
CA LEU A 22 11.58 0.53 0.24
C LEU A 22 12.46 -0.71 0.46
N THR A 23 12.95 -0.88 1.69
CA THR A 23 13.71 -2.06 2.11
C THR A 23 13.20 -2.53 3.47
N GLY A 24 12.81 -3.79 3.54
CA GLY A 24 12.28 -4.43 4.75
C GLY A 24 11.01 -5.24 4.51
N PRO A 25 10.31 -5.65 5.58
CA PRO A 25 9.11 -6.46 5.47
C PRO A 25 7.88 -5.64 5.03
N LEU A 26 7.09 -6.24 4.15
CA LEU A 26 5.75 -5.79 3.77
C LEU A 26 4.76 -6.92 4.03
N ILE A 27 3.57 -6.56 4.49
CA ILE A 27 2.44 -7.49 4.58
C ILE A 27 1.65 -7.41 3.28
N VAL A 28 1.46 -8.54 2.62
CA VAL A 28 0.66 -8.64 1.40
C VAL A 28 -0.72 -9.13 1.79
N ALA A 29 -1.73 -8.31 1.54
CA ALA A 29 -3.12 -8.62 1.81
C ALA A 29 -4.03 -7.89 0.81
N ARG A 30 -5.07 -8.58 0.34
CA ARG A 30 -6.05 -8.01 -0.59
C ARG A 30 -7.49 -8.36 -0.13
N ASP A 31 -8.44 -8.42 -1.02
CA ASP A 31 -9.88 -8.42 -0.76
C ASP A 31 -10.35 -9.35 0.38
N ILE A 32 -10.15 -10.67 0.23
CA ILE A 32 -10.64 -11.65 1.21
C ILE A 32 -9.87 -11.53 2.53
N ALA A 33 -8.55 -11.29 2.46
CA ALA A 33 -7.75 -11.07 3.66
C ALA A 33 -8.21 -9.83 4.44
N HIS A 34 -8.58 -8.73 3.75
CA HIS A 34 -9.14 -7.54 4.42
C HIS A 34 -10.50 -7.84 5.10
N ALA A 35 -11.38 -8.61 4.43
CA ALA A 35 -12.63 -9.02 5.04
C ALA A 35 -12.40 -9.87 6.31
N LYS A 36 -11.46 -10.82 6.25
CA LYS A 36 -11.09 -11.65 7.41
C LYS A 36 -10.45 -10.84 8.54
N LEU A 37 -9.63 -9.86 8.23
CA LEU A 37 -9.04 -8.96 9.23
C LEU A 37 -10.11 -8.05 9.87
N LEU A 38 -11.14 -7.64 9.14
CA LEU A 38 -12.26 -6.91 9.70
C LEU A 38 -13.08 -7.79 10.64
N GLU A 39 -13.44 -9.02 10.24
CA GLU A 39 -14.12 -10.01 11.11
C GLU A 39 -13.32 -10.23 12.42
N LYS A 40 -12.00 -10.32 12.31
CA LYS A 40 -11.10 -10.48 13.46
C LYS A 40 -11.09 -9.25 14.36
N LEU A 41 -11.03 -8.04 13.79
CA LEU A 41 -11.12 -6.79 14.54
C LEU A 41 -12.45 -6.68 15.30
N GLU A 42 -13.56 -7.04 14.66
CA GLU A 42 -14.90 -7.01 15.27
C GLU A 42 -15.07 -8.04 16.40
N SER A 43 -14.48 -9.23 16.25
CA SER A 43 -14.60 -10.31 17.23
C SER A 43 -13.59 -10.21 18.38
N GLU A 44 -12.36 -9.82 18.11
CA GLU A 44 -11.25 -9.78 19.07
C GLU A 44 -10.96 -8.37 19.60
N GLY A 45 -11.52 -7.32 18.97
CA GLY A 45 -11.32 -5.92 19.34
C GLY A 45 -9.95 -5.34 18.94
N SER A 46 -9.12 -6.09 18.21
CA SER A 46 -7.80 -5.64 17.77
C SER A 46 -7.36 -6.30 16.45
N LEU A 47 -6.54 -5.56 15.70
CA LEU A 47 -5.86 -6.12 14.53
C LEU A 47 -4.59 -6.89 14.94
N PRO A 48 -4.16 -7.89 14.17
CA PRO A 48 -2.92 -8.61 14.41
C PRO A 48 -1.70 -7.67 14.43
N ASP A 49 -0.71 -7.98 15.25
CA ASP A 49 0.49 -7.14 15.38
C ASP A 49 1.28 -7.01 14.09
N TYR A 50 1.33 -8.06 13.26
CA TYR A 50 1.99 -7.97 11.95
C TYR A 50 1.32 -6.93 11.05
N PHE A 51 0.00 -6.75 11.14
CA PHE A 51 -0.76 -5.81 10.33
C PHE A 51 -0.65 -4.35 10.82
N LYS A 52 -0.42 -4.17 12.13
CA LYS A 52 -0.16 -2.86 12.73
C LYS A 52 1.27 -2.38 12.53
N ASN A 53 2.23 -3.30 12.53
CA ASN A 53 3.66 -2.96 12.60
C ASN A 53 4.37 -2.91 11.24
N HIS A 54 3.66 -3.19 10.14
CA HIS A 54 4.26 -3.22 8.80
C HIS A 54 3.41 -2.47 7.77
N PRO A 55 4.03 -1.92 6.72
CA PRO A 55 3.29 -1.44 5.56
C PRO A 55 2.52 -2.58 4.88
N VAL A 56 1.35 -2.25 4.32
CA VAL A 56 0.47 -3.22 3.68
C VAL A 56 0.50 -3.04 2.16
N TYR A 57 0.88 -4.07 1.45
CA TYR A 57 0.90 -4.12 0.00
C TYR A 57 -0.32 -4.85 -0.53
N TYR A 58 -1.17 -4.16 -1.28
CA TYR A 58 -2.35 -4.73 -1.92
C TYR A 58 -1.91 -5.46 -3.19
N ALA A 59 -1.60 -6.71 -3.04
CA ALA A 59 -1.11 -7.56 -4.10
C ALA A 59 -1.53 -9.02 -3.87
N GLY A 60 -1.34 -9.84 -4.88
CA GLY A 60 -1.45 -11.28 -4.77
C GLY A 60 -0.38 -11.94 -5.63
N PRO A 61 0.15 -13.09 -5.22
CA PRO A 61 1.09 -13.83 -6.02
C PRO A 61 0.41 -14.32 -7.31
N ALA A 62 1.06 -14.14 -8.45
CA ALA A 62 0.74 -14.89 -9.64
C ALA A 62 1.18 -16.35 -9.46
N LYS A 63 0.67 -17.26 -10.30
CA LYS A 63 1.16 -18.66 -10.31
C LYS A 63 2.67 -18.66 -10.40
N THR A 64 3.30 -19.40 -9.48
CA THR A 64 4.76 -19.57 -9.48
C THR A 64 5.17 -20.36 -10.71
N PRO A 65 6.02 -19.82 -11.59
CA PRO A 65 6.60 -20.61 -12.67
C PRO A 65 7.47 -21.74 -12.12
N ASP A 66 7.53 -22.87 -12.81
CA ASP A 66 8.37 -23.98 -12.41
C ASP A 66 9.84 -23.54 -12.26
N GLY A 67 10.45 -23.84 -11.12
CA GLY A 67 11.84 -23.51 -10.82
C GLY A 67 12.09 -22.13 -10.23
N MET A 68 11.05 -21.30 -9.97
CA MET A 68 11.19 -20.03 -9.27
C MET A 68 10.67 -20.12 -7.82
N ALA A 69 11.25 -19.31 -6.93
CA ALA A 69 10.85 -19.25 -5.51
C ALA A 69 9.43 -18.67 -5.33
N SER A 70 8.93 -17.89 -6.28
CA SER A 70 7.56 -17.37 -6.29
C SER A 70 7.16 -16.84 -7.68
N GLY A 71 5.85 -16.73 -7.93
CA GLY A 71 5.30 -15.90 -8.99
C GLY A 71 5.42 -14.40 -8.66
N SER A 72 5.11 -13.56 -9.64
CA SER A 72 5.12 -12.10 -9.45
C SER A 72 4.04 -11.66 -8.47
N PHE A 73 4.36 -10.75 -7.56
CA PHE A 73 3.38 -10.04 -6.72
C PHE A 73 2.95 -8.75 -7.45
N GLY A 74 1.92 -8.86 -8.30
CA GLY A 74 1.36 -7.73 -9.01
C GLY A 74 0.46 -6.88 -8.10
N PRO A 75 0.60 -5.52 -8.09
CA PRO A 75 -0.27 -4.65 -7.32
C PRO A 75 -1.70 -4.73 -7.84
N THR A 76 -2.68 -4.82 -6.92
CA THR A 76 -4.10 -4.72 -7.25
C THR A 76 -4.61 -3.29 -7.13
N THR A 77 -5.80 -3.02 -7.68
CA THR A 77 -6.43 -1.70 -7.62
C THR A 77 -6.80 -1.34 -6.18
N ALA A 78 -6.27 -0.22 -5.71
CA ALA A 78 -6.38 0.23 -4.33
C ALA A 78 -7.83 0.50 -3.89
N GLY A 79 -8.65 1.10 -4.75
CA GLY A 79 -10.03 1.50 -4.45
C GLY A 79 -10.93 0.36 -3.94
N ARG A 80 -10.59 -0.88 -4.23
CA ARG A 80 -11.34 -2.05 -3.73
C ARG A 80 -11.27 -2.20 -2.21
N MET A 81 -10.23 -1.70 -1.57
CA MET A 81 -10.02 -1.75 -0.12
C MET A 81 -10.38 -0.45 0.61
N ASP A 82 -10.90 0.57 -0.09
CA ASP A 82 -11.15 1.89 0.49
C ASP A 82 -12.09 1.86 1.70
N SER A 83 -13.10 0.99 1.68
CA SER A 83 -14.08 0.85 2.77
C SER A 83 -13.47 0.37 4.10
N TYR A 84 -12.33 -0.31 4.07
CA TYR A 84 -11.65 -0.83 5.26
C TYR A 84 -10.71 0.18 5.91
N VAL A 85 -10.21 1.15 5.14
CA VAL A 85 -9.06 1.99 5.54
C VAL A 85 -9.31 2.75 6.83
N SER A 86 -10.43 3.47 6.94
CA SER A 86 -10.73 4.29 8.11
C SER A 86 -10.82 3.44 9.39
N THR A 87 -11.50 2.31 9.33
CA THR A 87 -11.64 1.38 10.46
C THR A 87 -10.29 0.80 10.86
N PHE A 88 -9.47 0.39 9.91
CA PHE A 88 -8.16 -0.18 10.19
C PHE A 88 -7.18 0.86 10.72
N GLN A 89 -7.16 2.07 10.18
CA GLN A 89 -6.31 3.16 10.66
C GLN A 89 -6.68 3.58 12.08
N ALA A 90 -7.96 3.63 12.42
CA ALA A 90 -8.42 3.87 13.79
C ALA A 90 -7.94 2.78 14.77
N ALA A 91 -7.75 1.54 14.29
CA ALA A 91 -7.20 0.43 15.07
C ALA A 91 -5.65 0.29 14.96
N GLY A 92 -4.98 1.26 14.33
CA GLY A 92 -3.51 1.29 14.18
C GLY A 92 -2.95 0.43 13.04
N GLY A 93 -3.80 -0.13 12.17
CA GLY A 93 -3.38 -0.88 10.99
C GLY A 93 -3.47 -0.06 9.70
N SER A 94 -3.01 -0.57 8.58
CA SER A 94 -3.04 0.09 7.26
C SER A 94 -2.48 1.53 7.27
N MET A 95 -1.53 1.83 8.15
CA MET A 95 -0.97 3.18 8.28
C MET A 95 -0.11 3.55 7.07
N VAL A 96 0.52 2.59 6.42
CA VAL A 96 1.22 2.76 5.14
C VAL A 96 0.70 1.72 4.18
N MET A 97 0.04 2.16 3.12
CA MET A 97 -0.59 1.31 2.11
C MET A 97 0.17 1.44 0.79
N LEU A 98 0.41 0.33 0.10
CA LEU A 98 1.07 0.29 -1.20
C LEU A 98 0.17 -0.45 -2.21
N ALA A 99 -0.16 0.19 -3.33
CA ALA A 99 -1.00 -0.40 -4.37
C ALA A 99 -0.88 0.37 -5.69
N LYS A 100 -1.82 0.16 -6.62
CA LYS A 100 -1.95 0.96 -7.85
C LYS A 100 -3.32 1.63 -7.93
N GLY A 101 -3.39 2.74 -8.69
CA GLY A 101 -4.63 3.49 -8.96
C GLY A 101 -4.96 4.52 -7.88
N ASN A 102 -6.07 5.22 -8.10
CA ASN A 102 -6.51 6.30 -7.23
C ASN A 102 -7.24 5.73 -6.01
N ARG A 103 -7.30 6.57 -4.97
CA ARG A 103 -8.11 6.31 -3.77
C ARG A 103 -9.29 7.29 -3.73
N SER A 104 -10.35 6.90 -3.01
CA SER A 104 -11.48 7.78 -2.73
C SER A 104 -11.06 8.94 -1.80
N ARG A 105 -11.87 10.02 -1.80
CA ARG A 105 -11.71 11.13 -0.86
C ARG A 105 -11.73 10.66 0.60
N GLN A 106 -12.55 9.66 0.93
CA GLN A 106 -12.61 9.07 2.27
C GLN A 106 -11.25 8.56 2.76
N VAL A 107 -10.43 7.97 1.89
CA VAL A 107 -9.08 7.50 2.24
C VAL A 107 -8.14 8.66 2.53
N ARG A 108 -8.20 9.74 1.76
CA ARG A 108 -7.40 10.96 2.02
C ARG A 108 -7.75 11.58 3.38
N GLU A 109 -9.05 11.70 3.67
CA GLU A 109 -9.54 12.20 4.95
C GLU A 109 -9.09 11.30 6.11
N SER A 110 -9.12 9.98 5.93
CA SER A 110 -8.61 9.02 6.91
C SER A 110 -7.10 9.16 7.13
N CYS A 111 -6.30 9.25 6.06
CA CYS A 111 -4.85 9.49 6.17
C CYS A 111 -4.55 10.76 6.94
N LYS A 112 -5.29 11.85 6.67
CA LYS A 112 -5.16 13.11 7.40
C LYS A 112 -5.54 12.96 8.88
N ALA A 113 -6.61 12.24 9.18
CA ALA A 113 -7.11 12.08 10.55
C ALA A 113 -6.19 11.19 11.41
N HIS A 114 -5.59 10.16 10.82
CA HIS A 114 -4.82 9.12 11.53
C HIS A 114 -3.31 9.17 11.27
N GLY A 115 -2.83 10.06 10.40
CA GLY A 115 -1.41 10.14 10.04
C GLY A 115 -0.95 9.02 9.10
N GLY A 116 -1.84 8.53 8.24
CA GLY A 116 -1.55 7.46 7.29
C GLY A 116 -0.99 7.95 5.96
N PHE A 117 -0.46 7.01 5.15
CA PHE A 117 0.11 7.26 3.83
C PHE A 117 -0.39 6.24 2.82
N TYR A 118 -0.60 6.71 1.60
CA TYR A 118 -0.79 5.84 0.44
C TYR A 118 0.37 6.01 -0.54
N LEU A 119 1.02 4.89 -0.85
CA LEU A 119 2.15 4.80 -1.76
C LEU A 119 1.71 4.14 -3.06
N GLY A 120 2.13 4.70 -4.17
CA GLY A 120 1.94 4.12 -5.50
C GLY A 120 3.05 3.14 -5.84
N SER A 121 2.67 2.00 -6.39
CA SER A 121 3.58 1.09 -7.07
C SER A 121 3.75 1.53 -8.52
N ILE A 122 4.99 1.58 -9.00
CA ILE A 122 5.30 2.00 -10.35
C ILE A 122 5.09 0.82 -11.32
N GLY A 123 4.42 1.07 -12.44
CA GLY A 123 4.20 0.07 -13.50
C GLY A 123 5.33 0.02 -14.55
N GLY A 124 5.19 -0.83 -15.57
CA GLY A 124 6.13 -0.92 -16.68
C GLY A 124 7.48 -1.56 -16.31
N VAL A 125 8.60 -0.97 -16.73
CA VAL A 125 9.96 -1.47 -16.46
C VAL A 125 10.22 -1.58 -14.95
N ALA A 126 9.65 -0.70 -14.15
CA ALA A 126 9.75 -0.76 -12.70
C ALA A 126 8.99 -1.96 -12.08
N ALA A 127 8.03 -2.55 -12.80
CA ALA A 127 7.40 -3.80 -12.36
C ALA A 127 8.42 -4.96 -12.33
N LYS A 128 9.37 -4.99 -13.27
CA LYS A 128 10.48 -5.95 -13.26
C LYS A 128 11.40 -5.71 -12.07
N LEU A 129 11.75 -4.45 -11.79
CA LEU A 129 12.55 -4.09 -10.61
C LEU A 129 11.84 -4.46 -9.30
N ALA A 130 10.51 -4.27 -9.24
CA ALA A 130 9.72 -4.69 -8.08
C ALA A 130 9.77 -6.20 -7.86
N LEU A 131 9.74 -7.01 -8.93
CA LEU A 131 9.89 -8.47 -8.86
C LEU A 131 11.28 -8.88 -8.35
N GLU A 132 12.33 -8.24 -8.86
CA GLU A 132 13.71 -8.49 -8.45
C GLU A 132 14.00 -8.02 -7.01
N SER A 133 13.18 -7.11 -6.49
CA SER A 133 13.27 -6.59 -5.12
C SER A 133 12.81 -7.58 -4.06
N ILE A 134 11.99 -8.58 -4.40
CA ILE A 134 11.46 -9.54 -3.42
C ILE A 134 12.52 -10.61 -3.13
N LYS A 135 12.97 -10.66 -1.87
CA LYS A 135 14.04 -11.57 -1.42
C LYS A 135 13.53 -12.79 -0.66
N LYS A 136 12.40 -12.66 0.05
CA LYS A 136 11.80 -13.75 0.83
C LYS A 136 10.29 -13.63 0.82
N ILE A 137 9.61 -14.77 0.89
CA ILE A 137 8.15 -14.87 0.91
C ILE A 137 7.75 -15.89 1.95
N GLU A 138 6.77 -15.56 2.77
CA GLU A 138 6.24 -16.38 3.84
C GLU A 138 4.72 -16.19 3.95
N VAL A 139 3.96 -17.29 4.06
CA VAL A 139 2.53 -17.23 4.36
C VAL A 139 2.36 -17.04 5.86
N LEU A 140 1.60 -16.02 6.28
CA LEU A 140 1.33 -15.76 7.70
C LEU A 140 -0.02 -16.34 8.16
N GLU A 141 -1.09 -16.07 7.41
CA GLU A 141 -2.44 -16.52 7.76
C GLU A 141 -3.23 -16.91 6.50
N TYR A 142 -4.23 -17.75 6.67
CA TYR A 142 -5.19 -18.20 5.65
C TYR A 142 -4.54 -18.87 4.43
N PRO A 143 -3.64 -19.85 4.61
CA PRO A 143 -2.94 -20.52 3.50
C PRO A 143 -3.93 -21.20 2.52
N GLU A 144 -5.10 -21.61 3.00
CA GLU A 144 -6.17 -22.20 2.21
C GLU A 144 -6.76 -21.23 1.16
N LEU A 145 -6.59 -19.93 1.35
CA LEU A 145 -7.08 -18.90 0.43
C LEU A 145 -6.13 -18.67 -0.78
N GLY A 146 -4.98 -19.32 -0.81
CA GLY A 146 -4.03 -19.22 -1.92
C GLY A 146 -3.60 -17.77 -2.18
N MET A 147 -3.96 -17.20 -3.33
CA MET A 147 -3.65 -15.81 -3.70
C MET A 147 -4.22 -14.76 -2.74
N GLU A 148 -5.27 -15.09 -2.02
CA GLU A 148 -5.97 -14.23 -1.05
C GLU A 148 -5.49 -14.44 0.39
N ALA A 149 -4.47 -15.29 0.61
CA ALA A 149 -3.81 -15.45 1.89
C ALA A 149 -3.13 -14.15 2.34
N VAL A 150 -2.77 -14.06 3.62
CA VAL A 150 -1.89 -13.02 4.13
C VAL A 150 -0.46 -13.51 4.02
N TRP A 151 0.36 -12.73 3.31
CA TRP A 151 1.78 -13.02 3.11
C TRP A 151 2.65 -11.97 3.79
N LYS A 152 3.85 -12.37 4.16
CA LYS A 152 4.95 -11.48 4.49
C LYS A 152 6.03 -11.63 3.44
N ILE A 153 6.43 -10.53 2.86
CA ILE A 153 7.54 -10.48 1.91
C ILE A 153 8.65 -9.57 2.44
N GLU A 154 9.89 -9.96 2.21
CA GLU A 154 11.04 -9.09 2.43
C GLU A 154 11.46 -8.49 1.10
N VAL A 155 11.50 -7.16 1.05
CA VAL A 155 11.91 -6.44 -0.15
C VAL A 155 13.20 -5.66 0.06
N GLU A 156 13.94 -5.45 -1.02
CA GLU A 156 15.12 -4.62 -1.07
C GLU A 156 15.06 -3.70 -2.28
N ASN A 157 15.17 -2.39 -2.04
CA ASN A 157 15.09 -1.37 -3.08
C ASN A 157 13.78 -1.41 -3.91
N PHE A 158 12.66 -1.73 -3.27
CA PHE A 158 11.35 -1.75 -3.92
C PHE A 158 10.92 -0.32 -4.28
N PRO A 159 10.68 0.00 -5.57
CA PRO A 159 10.36 1.36 -5.99
C PRO A 159 8.91 1.71 -5.68
N ALA A 160 8.70 2.83 -5.04
CA ALA A 160 7.38 3.40 -4.75
C ALA A 160 7.43 4.94 -4.82
N PHE A 161 6.29 5.60 -4.68
CA PHE A 161 6.21 7.05 -4.51
C PHE A 161 5.01 7.42 -3.65
N ILE A 162 5.07 8.58 -2.98
CA ILE A 162 3.98 9.06 -2.13
C ILE A 162 2.87 9.61 -3.03
N ILE A 163 1.67 9.00 -2.95
CA ILE A 163 0.47 9.49 -3.63
C ILE A 163 -0.37 10.34 -2.69
N THR A 164 -0.67 9.82 -1.49
CA THR A 164 -1.43 10.55 -0.46
C THR A 164 -0.61 10.60 0.82
N ASP A 165 -0.49 11.78 1.40
CA ASP A 165 0.25 12.00 2.63
C ASP A 165 -0.65 12.15 3.88
N ASP A 166 -0.02 12.27 5.04
CA ASP A 166 -0.65 12.46 6.35
C ASP A 166 -1.31 13.84 6.54
N LYS A 167 -1.18 14.74 5.56
CA LYS A 167 -1.79 16.06 5.53
C LYS A 167 -3.04 16.10 4.65
N GLY A 168 -3.31 14.99 3.93
CA GLY A 168 -4.42 14.85 2.99
C GLY A 168 -4.12 15.40 1.60
N ASN A 169 -2.85 15.72 1.28
CA ASN A 169 -2.43 16.05 -0.08
C ASN A 169 -2.47 14.79 -0.93
N ASP A 170 -2.82 14.96 -2.22
CA ASP A 170 -2.90 13.86 -3.17
C ASP A 170 -2.28 14.23 -4.51
N PHE A 171 -1.46 13.34 -5.04
CA PHE A 171 -0.77 13.50 -6.32
C PHE A 171 -1.71 13.80 -7.48
N PHE A 172 -2.87 13.16 -7.53
CA PHE A 172 -3.80 13.32 -8.64
C PHE A 172 -4.51 14.69 -8.64
N ASP A 173 -4.65 15.34 -7.47
CA ASP A 173 -5.17 16.71 -7.41
C ASP A 173 -4.17 17.71 -8.00
N ILE A 174 -2.88 17.51 -7.78
CA ILE A 174 -1.82 18.35 -8.35
C ILE A 174 -1.81 18.22 -9.88
N CYS A 175 -1.93 16.99 -10.41
CA CYS A 175 -1.99 16.77 -11.85
C CYS A 175 -3.20 17.46 -12.51
N LEU A 176 -4.35 17.52 -11.84
CA LEU A 176 -5.54 18.20 -12.36
C LEU A 176 -5.36 19.72 -12.44
N LEU A 177 -4.67 20.34 -11.49
CA LEU A 177 -4.35 21.76 -11.52
C LEU A 177 -3.48 22.12 -12.74
N TYR A 178 -2.42 21.35 -12.98
CA TYR A 178 -1.54 21.60 -14.16
C TYR A 178 -2.25 21.40 -15.50
N THR A 179 -3.25 20.53 -15.62
CA THR A 179 -4.02 20.33 -16.85
C THR A 179 -5.04 21.43 -17.08
N SER A 180 -5.61 22.04 -16.04
CA SER A 180 -6.52 23.19 -16.17
C SER A 180 -5.77 24.45 -16.61
N ASP A 181 -4.62 24.74 -16.02
CA ASP A 181 -3.80 25.91 -16.39
C ASP A 181 -3.31 25.82 -17.85
N ALA A 182 -2.90 24.64 -18.32
CA ALA A 182 -2.50 24.44 -19.71
C ALA A 182 -3.65 24.58 -20.70
N ALA A 183 -4.89 24.29 -20.30
CA ALA A 183 -6.07 24.47 -21.15
C ALA A 183 -6.48 25.95 -21.29
N ASP A 184 -6.27 26.75 -20.24
CA ASP A 184 -6.55 28.19 -20.25
C ASP A 184 -5.53 28.98 -21.08
N GLU A 185 -4.24 28.57 -21.10
CA GLU A 185 -3.21 29.16 -21.96
C GLU A 185 -3.43 28.91 -23.45
N LEU A 186 -4.10 27.81 -23.83
CA LEU A 186 -4.40 27.48 -25.23
C LEU A 186 -5.68 28.14 -25.75
N SER A 187 -6.48 28.77 -24.89
CA SER A 187 -7.73 29.45 -25.23
C SER A 187 -7.64 30.99 -25.25
N SER A 188 -6.47 31.54 -25.03
CA SER A 188 -6.11 32.95 -25.15
C SER A 188 -5.27 33.20 -26.39
#